data_6734e59cca9c5afd3113b227aade6797
#
_entry.id   6734e59cca9c5afd3113b227aade6797
#
_cell.length_a   1.000
_cell.length_b   1.000
_cell.length_c   1.000
_cell.angle_alpha   90.00
_cell.angle_beta   90.00
_cell.angle_gamma   90.00
#
_symmetry.space_group_name_H-M   'P 1'
#
loop_
_entity.id
_entity.type
_entity.pdbx_description
1 polymer ?
#
loop_
_entity_poly.entity_id
_entity_poly.type
_entity_poly.pdbx_seq_one_letter_code
_entity_poly.pdbx_strand_id
1 'polypeptide(L)'
;MTDHTAMAEEREERLRLIRDSAASLVPRGGDLGRVRRLRFQQAGVDRDAWGEVCAMGWPGLRLAEELGGSGLGMAEYAALLEELGRGLLPEPLIEVSLIAPLLPADERDALLAGERLILPAGIGFEAGAAVPVLHDGQLRGEIAHVALGAAADAWLVACDAGLALVQGNAEGLSLHQEPTQDGGHLARLRFDGTPARLVEAAPAALDESALACSAYLVGLMDAAFEQTRDYLGVRRQFGREIGSFQSLQHRMVDLKLQIELARAIVGEAATALDDGAPTAQVQRLVSTAKVRAAEAAMLVTRQAIQLHGGIGYTDEADIGLFLRRAMVLLNSQGSLAFHRARYIALLHAEVA
;
A
#
# COMPACT_ATOMS: atom_id res chain seq x y z
N MET A 1 6.99 31.68 -19.43
CA MET A 1 8.02 31.21 -18.49
C MET A 1 7.63 31.42 -17.03
N THR A 2 6.99 32.50 -16.63
CA THR A 2 6.53 32.79 -15.25
C THR A 2 5.44 31.86 -14.74
N ASP A 3 4.54 31.39 -15.60
CA ASP A 3 3.40 30.54 -15.21
C ASP A 3 3.81 29.09 -14.85
N HIS A 4 4.71 28.50 -15.63
CA HIS A 4 5.24 27.15 -15.36
C HIS A 4 6.06 27.08 -14.05
N THR A 5 6.80 28.14 -13.72
CA THR A 5 7.59 28.19 -12.49
C THR A 5 6.69 28.31 -11.26
N ALA A 6 5.66 29.12 -11.33
CA ALA A 6 4.67 29.28 -10.24
C ALA A 6 3.89 27.98 -9.97
N MET A 7 3.46 27.27 -11.02
CA MET A 7 2.77 25.98 -10.89
C MET A 7 3.69 24.90 -10.27
N ALA A 8 4.98 24.90 -10.62
CA ALA A 8 5.95 23.95 -10.06
C ALA A 8 6.20 24.23 -8.56
N GLU A 9 6.35 25.50 -8.18
CA GLU A 9 6.52 25.93 -6.78
C GLU A 9 5.27 25.59 -5.93
N GLU A 10 4.09 25.79 -6.47
CA GLU A 10 2.83 25.45 -5.79
C GLU A 10 2.68 23.95 -5.59
N ARG A 11 3.08 23.12 -6.58
CA ARG A 11 3.08 21.66 -6.46
C ARG A 11 4.08 21.20 -5.39
N GLU A 12 5.28 21.76 -5.37
CA GLU A 12 6.30 21.42 -4.38
C GLU A 12 5.84 21.76 -2.95
N GLU A 13 5.19 22.91 -2.78
CA GLU A 13 4.61 23.30 -1.49
C GLU A 13 3.50 22.34 -1.06
N ARG A 14 2.58 21.93 -1.95
CA ARG A 14 1.57 20.91 -1.64
C ARG A 14 2.18 19.59 -1.21
N LEU A 15 3.19 19.11 -1.94
CA LEU A 15 3.90 17.87 -1.60
C LEU A 15 4.56 17.98 -0.21
N ARG A 16 5.11 19.15 0.13
CA ARG A 16 5.69 19.40 1.45
C ARG A 16 4.63 19.33 2.55
N LEU A 17 3.50 20.01 2.37
CA LEU A 17 2.39 20.01 3.32
C LEU A 17 1.83 18.61 3.57
N ILE A 18 1.72 17.80 2.54
CA ILE A 18 1.27 16.40 2.65
C ILE A 18 2.27 15.58 3.47
N ARG A 19 3.58 15.68 3.18
CA ARG A 19 4.60 15.00 3.97
C ARG A 19 4.60 15.44 5.44
N ASP A 20 4.40 16.72 5.68
CA ASP A 20 4.34 17.27 7.05
C ASP A 20 3.06 16.81 7.78
N SER A 21 1.93 16.63 7.07
CA SER A 21 0.71 16.08 7.67
C SER A 21 0.89 14.65 8.18
N ALA A 22 1.68 13.84 7.46
CA ALA A 22 1.95 12.46 7.86
C ALA A 22 2.76 12.35 9.17
N ALA A 23 3.52 13.39 9.55
CA ALA A 23 4.40 13.38 10.71
C ALA A 23 3.67 13.25 12.05
N SER A 24 2.36 13.50 12.09
CA SER A 24 1.53 13.31 13.29
C SER A 24 1.33 11.83 13.65
N LEU A 25 1.16 10.98 12.62
CA LEU A 25 0.96 9.52 12.78
C LEU A 25 2.26 8.73 12.61
N VAL A 26 3.20 9.27 11.84
CA VAL A 26 4.49 8.64 11.54
C VAL A 26 5.61 9.56 12.03
N PRO A 27 6.02 9.45 13.31
CA PRO A 27 7.10 10.25 13.84
C PRO A 27 8.39 10.04 13.04
N ARG A 28 9.01 11.11 12.58
CA ARG A 28 10.28 11.07 11.81
C ARG A 28 11.43 10.42 12.57
N GLY A 29 11.30 10.23 13.87
CA GLY A 29 12.27 9.53 14.73
C GLY A 29 12.21 8.00 14.68
N GLY A 30 11.31 7.42 13.88
CA GLY A 30 11.26 5.97 13.63
C GLY A 30 10.78 5.12 14.80
N ASP A 31 9.92 5.65 15.69
CA ASP A 31 9.29 4.82 16.73
C ASP A 31 8.26 3.85 16.13
N LEU A 32 8.62 2.58 16.08
CA LEU A 32 7.76 1.49 15.64
C LEU A 32 7.05 0.75 16.78
N GLY A 33 6.99 1.34 17.98
CA GLY A 33 6.38 0.74 19.16
C GLY A 33 4.90 0.38 18.95
N ARG A 34 4.14 1.20 18.20
CA ARG A 34 2.75 0.90 17.82
C ARG A 34 2.67 -0.32 16.91
N VAL A 35 3.49 -0.39 15.87
CA VAL A 35 3.55 -1.53 14.95
C VAL A 35 3.88 -2.82 15.69
N ARG A 36 4.83 -2.77 16.64
CA ARG A 36 5.17 -3.92 17.49
C ARG A 36 4.00 -4.40 18.33
N ARG A 37 3.24 -3.50 18.93
CA ARG A 37 2.05 -3.86 19.74
C ARG A 37 0.97 -4.50 18.88
N LEU A 38 0.71 -3.97 17.69
CA LEU A 38 -0.32 -4.49 16.78
C LEU A 38 -0.01 -5.90 16.24
N ARG A 39 1.27 -6.27 16.11
CA ARG A 39 1.69 -7.60 15.64
C ARG A 39 1.09 -8.78 16.43
N PHE A 40 0.68 -8.56 17.66
CA PHE A 40 0.12 -9.60 18.53
C PHE A 40 -1.38 -9.45 18.76
N GLN A 41 -2.02 -8.51 18.08
CA GLN A 41 -3.46 -8.29 18.15
C GLN A 41 -4.17 -8.97 16.97
N GLN A 42 -5.30 -9.62 17.22
CA GLN A 42 -6.03 -10.35 16.18
C GLN A 42 -6.56 -9.44 15.06
N ALA A 43 -6.96 -8.21 15.39
CA ALA A 43 -7.52 -7.27 14.40
C ALA A 43 -6.48 -6.78 13.38
N GLY A 44 -5.19 -6.64 13.77
CA GLY A 44 -4.12 -6.13 12.91
C GLY A 44 -4.30 -4.66 12.48
N VAL A 45 -5.33 -3.97 12.96
CA VAL A 45 -5.68 -2.56 12.69
C VAL A 45 -6.00 -1.87 14.01
N ASP A 46 -5.46 -0.69 14.19
CA ASP A 46 -5.77 0.22 15.28
C ASP A 46 -6.91 1.15 14.84
N ARG A 47 -8.09 1.00 15.44
CA ARG A 47 -9.27 1.80 15.07
C ARG A 47 -9.15 3.27 15.45
N ASP A 48 -8.42 3.60 16.51
CA ASP A 48 -8.18 4.99 16.89
C ASP A 48 -7.26 5.66 15.85
N ALA A 49 -6.16 4.99 15.46
CA ALA A 49 -5.28 5.48 14.40
C ALA A 49 -6.00 5.54 13.04
N TRP A 50 -6.91 4.59 12.74
CA TRP A 50 -7.76 4.69 11.56
C TRP A 50 -8.66 5.92 11.59
N GLY A 51 -9.24 6.24 12.73
CA GLY A 51 -10.01 7.48 12.92
C GLY A 51 -9.18 8.74 12.65
N GLU A 52 -7.91 8.76 13.10
CA GLU A 52 -6.98 9.85 12.80
C GLU A 52 -6.66 9.95 11.31
N VAL A 53 -6.42 8.82 10.62
CA VAL A 53 -6.22 8.75 9.15
C VAL A 53 -7.43 9.35 8.41
N CYS A 54 -8.65 9.02 8.85
CA CYS A 54 -9.88 9.56 8.26
C CYS A 54 -10.05 11.05 8.56
N ALA A 55 -9.79 11.49 9.77
CA ALA A 55 -9.85 12.90 10.16
C ALA A 55 -8.89 13.79 9.37
N MET A 56 -7.77 13.23 8.89
CA MET A 56 -6.83 13.87 7.96
C MET A 56 -7.34 13.95 6.51
N GLY A 57 -8.47 13.31 6.19
CA GLY A 57 -9.02 13.24 4.84
C GLY A 57 -8.23 12.32 3.87
N TRP A 58 -7.28 11.53 4.34
CA TRP A 58 -6.42 10.74 3.46
C TRP A 58 -7.15 9.67 2.64
N PRO A 59 -8.21 8.98 3.13
CA PRO A 59 -8.98 8.03 2.31
C PRO A 59 -9.63 8.66 1.08
N GLY A 60 -10.01 9.96 1.17
CA GLY A 60 -10.62 10.74 0.11
C GLY A 60 -9.64 11.60 -0.68
N LEU A 61 -8.31 11.50 -0.46
CA LEU A 61 -7.34 12.40 -1.06
C LEU A 61 -7.41 12.41 -2.60
N ARG A 62 -7.55 11.24 -3.22
CA ARG A 62 -7.71 11.05 -4.67
C ARG A 62 -9.14 11.17 -5.17
N LEU A 63 -10.12 11.08 -4.27
CA LEU A 63 -11.53 11.12 -4.63
C LEU A 63 -11.91 12.52 -5.09
N ALA A 64 -12.75 12.62 -6.12
CA ALA A 64 -13.24 13.89 -6.62
C ALA A 64 -14.02 14.69 -5.54
N GLU A 65 -13.96 16.01 -5.59
CA GLU A 65 -14.61 16.89 -4.60
C GLU A 65 -16.11 16.66 -4.52
N GLU A 66 -16.78 16.37 -5.64
CA GLU A 66 -18.21 16.07 -5.72
C GLU A 66 -18.58 14.77 -4.97
N LEU A 67 -17.60 13.93 -4.71
CA LEU A 67 -17.76 12.69 -3.94
C LEU A 67 -17.25 12.81 -2.50
N GLY A 68 -16.95 14.03 -2.05
CA GLY A 68 -16.46 14.31 -0.70
C GLY A 68 -14.95 14.15 -0.53
N GLY A 69 -14.19 14.09 -1.61
CA GLY A 69 -12.72 14.00 -1.60
C GLY A 69 -12.01 15.34 -1.76
N SER A 70 -10.69 15.28 -1.95
CA SER A 70 -9.84 16.47 -2.15
C SER A 70 -9.41 16.69 -3.61
N GLY A 71 -9.70 15.76 -4.53
CA GLY A 71 -9.36 15.84 -5.94
C GLY A 71 -7.86 15.97 -6.25
N LEU A 72 -6.97 15.55 -5.32
CA LEU A 72 -5.52 15.68 -5.48
C LEU A 72 -4.95 14.62 -6.44
N GLY A 73 -3.76 14.90 -6.98
CA GLY A 73 -3.08 14.04 -7.93
C GLY A 73 -2.47 12.76 -7.33
N MET A 74 -2.03 11.87 -8.22
CA MET A 74 -1.32 10.65 -7.81
C MET A 74 0.06 10.97 -7.22
N ALA A 75 0.69 12.07 -7.63
CA ALA A 75 1.96 12.49 -7.06
C ALA A 75 1.83 12.90 -5.59
N GLU A 76 0.76 13.60 -5.22
CA GLU A 76 0.43 13.93 -3.84
C GLU A 76 0.15 12.67 -3.01
N TYR A 77 -0.62 11.74 -3.57
CA TYR A 77 -0.91 10.48 -2.90
C TYR A 77 0.33 9.61 -2.73
N ALA A 78 1.20 9.54 -3.73
CA ALA A 78 2.48 8.83 -3.64
C ALA A 78 3.40 9.44 -2.56
N ALA A 79 3.45 10.78 -2.45
CA ALA A 79 4.23 11.45 -1.41
C ALA A 79 3.72 11.11 0.00
N LEU A 80 2.40 11.04 0.20
CA LEU A 80 1.80 10.56 1.44
C LEU A 80 2.22 9.12 1.72
N LEU A 81 2.05 8.22 0.76
CA LEU A 81 2.35 6.78 0.93
C LEU A 81 3.85 6.53 1.21
N GLU A 82 4.76 7.33 0.66
CA GLU A 82 6.18 7.26 1.03
C GLU A 82 6.38 7.54 2.52
N GLU A 83 5.78 8.60 3.06
CA GLU A 83 5.89 8.91 4.50
C GLU A 83 5.24 7.83 5.38
N LEU A 84 4.07 7.32 4.98
CA LEU A 84 3.41 6.25 5.72
C LEU A 84 4.23 4.94 5.69
N GLY A 85 4.90 4.67 4.57
CA GLY A 85 5.82 3.53 4.42
C GLY A 85 7.04 3.62 5.34
N ARG A 86 7.55 4.83 5.62
CA ARG A 86 8.66 5.06 6.57
C ARG A 86 8.29 4.59 7.98
N GLY A 87 7.04 4.77 8.39
CA GLY A 87 6.52 4.34 9.71
C GLY A 87 5.85 2.99 9.73
N LEU A 88 5.86 2.26 8.61
CA LEU A 88 5.18 0.97 8.46
C LEU A 88 3.71 1.03 8.85
N LEU A 89 3.00 2.12 8.49
CA LEU A 89 1.57 2.28 8.82
C LEU A 89 0.79 1.03 8.36
N PRO A 90 0.15 0.29 9.28
CA PRO A 90 -0.52 -0.96 8.94
C PRO A 90 -1.97 -0.76 8.45
N GLU A 91 -2.56 0.40 8.70
CA GLU A 91 -3.95 0.72 8.33
C GLU A 91 -4.17 0.64 6.82
N PRO A 92 -5.32 0.13 6.35
CA PRO A 92 -5.55 -0.26 4.96
C PRO A 92 -5.93 0.92 4.04
N LEU A 93 -5.12 1.99 4.05
CA LEU A 93 -5.40 3.20 3.28
C LEU A 93 -5.45 2.94 1.76
N ILE A 94 -4.56 2.08 1.24
CA ILE A 94 -4.51 1.74 -0.20
C ILE A 94 -5.78 1.01 -0.62
N GLU A 95 -6.21 0.03 0.18
CA GLU A 95 -7.42 -0.77 -0.05
C GLU A 95 -8.68 0.10 0.01
N VAL A 96 -8.75 0.98 0.98
CA VAL A 96 -9.89 1.90 1.16
C VAL A 96 -9.95 2.93 0.05
N SER A 97 -8.84 3.55 -0.31
CA SER A 97 -8.80 4.54 -1.42
C SER A 97 -9.20 3.92 -2.76
N LEU A 98 -8.90 2.63 -2.98
CA LEU A 98 -9.30 1.90 -4.18
C LEU A 98 -10.82 1.79 -4.29
N ILE A 99 -11.52 1.54 -3.19
CA ILE A 99 -12.96 1.24 -3.21
C ILE A 99 -13.84 2.45 -2.90
N ALA A 100 -13.32 3.51 -2.28
CA ALA A 100 -14.11 4.68 -1.93
C ALA A 100 -14.94 5.25 -3.10
N PRO A 101 -14.40 5.39 -4.33
CA PRO A 101 -15.19 5.86 -5.48
C PRO A 101 -16.24 4.86 -5.97
N LEU A 102 -16.15 3.60 -5.56
CA LEU A 102 -17.04 2.51 -6.00
C LEU A 102 -18.23 2.31 -5.06
N LEU A 103 -18.19 2.89 -3.86
CA LEU A 103 -19.23 2.71 -2.84
C LEU A 103 -20.44 3.62 -3.10
N PRO A 104 -21.65 3.19 -2.72
CA PRO A 104 -22.81 4.07 -2.57
C PRO A 104 -22.50 5.22 -1.61
N ALA A 105 -23.17 6.37 -1.81
CA ALA A 105 -22.86 7.60 -1.08
C ALA A 105 -22.91 7.43 0.44
N ASP A 106 -23.95 6.78 0.95
CA ASP A 106 -24.12 6.50 2.38
C ASP A 106 -22.97 5.72 3.01
N GLU A 107 -22.51 4.68 2.32
CA GLU A 107 -21.40 3.84 2.78
C GLU A 107 -20.04 4.53 2.60
N ARG A 108 -19.88 5.30 1.53
CA ARG A 108 -18.68 6.10 1.29
C ARG A 108 -18.52 7.18 2.35
N ASP A 109 -19.57 7.90 2.68
CA ASP A 109 -19.52 8.97 3.68
C ASP A 109 -19.17 8.40 5.05
N ALA A 110 -19.75 7.27 5.46
CA ALA A 110 -19.40 6.58 6.70
C ALA A 110 -17.95 6.04 6.71
N LEU A 111 -17.44 5.60 5.55
CA LEU A 111 -16.05 5.18 5.39
C LEU A 111 -15.08 6.36 5.54
N LEU A 112 -15.35 7.48 4.87
CA LEU A 112 -14.50 8.67 4.92
C LEU A 112 -14.51 9.33 6.30
N ALA A 113 -15.63 9.27 7.02
CA ALA A 113 -15.74 9.72 8.39
C ALA A 113 -15.02 8.79 9.41
N GLY A 114 -14.56 7.61 9.00
CA GLY A 114 -13.95 6.62 9.90
C GLY A 114 -14.95 5.86 10.78
N GLU A 115 -16.24 6.06 10.58
CA GLU A 115 -17.30 5.39 11.33
C GLU A 115 -17.37 3.90 10.98
N ARG A 116 -16.99 3.56 9.73
CA ARG A 116 -16.99 2.19 9.22
C ARG A 116 -15.72 1.90 8.44
N LEU A 117 -15.18 0.71 8.61
CA LEU A 117 -14.11 0.18 7.80
C LEU A 117 -14.68 -0.81 6.77
N ILE A 118 -14.69 -0.42 5.50
CA ILE A 118 -15.12 -1.26 4.38
C ILE A 118 -13.88 -1.65 3.60
N LEU A 119 -13.72 -2.94 3.29
CA LEU A 119 -12.54 -3.44 2.59
C LEU A 119 -12.91 -4.15 1.27
N PRO A 120 -12.03 -4.13 0.26
CA PRO A 120 -12.22 -4.91 -0.96
C PRO A 120 -12.05 -6.40 -0.71
N ALA A 121 -12.89 -7.22 -1.35
CA ALA A 121 -12.76 -8.67 -1.38
C ALA A 121 -12.83 -9.17 -2.82
N GLY A 122 -11.77 -9.79 -3.32
CA GLY A 122 -11.68 -10.29 -4.69
C GLY A 122 -11.51 -9.21 -5.77
N ILE A 123 -11.31 -7.96 -5.40
CA ILE A 123 -11.01 -6.85 -6.31
C ILE A 123 -9.49 -6.78 -6.49
N GLY A 124 -8.98 -7.05 -7.69
CA GLY A 124 -7.54 -7.04 -7.94
C GLY A 124 -7.16 -7.47 -9.35
N PHE A 125 -5.86 -7.46 -9.64
CA PHE A 125 -5.32 -7.77 -10.97
C PHE A 125 -5.40 -9.25 -11.36
N GLU A 126 -5.31 -10.16 -10.42
CA GLU A 126 -5.26 -11.60 -10.66
C GLU A 126 -6.65 -12.22 -10.43
N ALA A 127 -7.60 -11.80 -11.27
CA ALA A 127 -8.92 -12.40 -11.32
C ALA A 127 -8.86 -13.75 -12.06
N GLY A 128 -8.65 -14.81 -11.34
CA GLY A 128 -8.61 -16.18 -11.89
C GLY A 128 -9.25 -17.22 -10.99
N ALA A 129 -9.57 -16.85 -9.76
CA ALA A 129 -10.34 -17.68 -8.85
C ALA A 129 -11.84 -17.61 -9.19
N ALA A 130 -12.57 -18.70 -8.95
CA ALA A 130 -14.01 -18.69 -9.04
C ALA A 130 -14.57 -17.58 -8.13
N VAL A 131 -15.27 -16.62 -8.71
CA VAL A 131 -15.92 -15.56 -7.95
C VAL A 131 -17.22 -16.09 -7.35
N PRO A 132 -17.66 -15.58 -6.19
CA PRO A 132 -18.98 -15.89 -5.65
C PRO A 132 -20.11 -15.57 -6.63
N VAL A 133 -21.19 -16.34 -6.55
CA VAL A 133 -22.39 -16.17 -7.39
C VAL A 133 -23.44 -15.41 -6.60
N LEU A 134 -23.96 -14.33 -7.18
CA LEU A 134 -25.06 -13.54 -6.62
C LEU A 134 -26.38 -13.92 -7.29
N HIS A 135 -27.30 -14.51 -6.54
CA HIS A 135 -28.65 -14.88 -7.01
C HIS A 135 -29.71 -14.42 -6.01
N ASP A 136 -30.74 -13.71 -6.48
CA ASP A 136 -31.82 -13.18 -5.64
C ASP A 136 -31.37 -12.42 -4.39
N GLY A 137 -30.31 -11.61 -4.52
CA GLY A 137 -29.75 -10.84 -3.41
C GLY A 137 -28.97 -11.67 -2.37
N GLN A 138 -28.70 -12.94 -2.68
CA GLN A 138 -27.92 -13.86 -1.83
C GLN A 138 -26.62 -14.28 -2.52
N LEU A 139 -25.50 -14.13 -1.79
CA LEU A 139 -24.17 -14.51 -2.25
C LEU A 139 -23.83 -15.93 -1.82
N ARG A 140 -23.24 -16.73 -2.74
CA ARG A 140 -22.73 -18.09 -2.48
C ARG A 140 -21.34 -18.26 -3.07
N GLY A 141 -20.44 -18.88 -2.30
CA GLY A 141 -19.06 -19.12 -2.71
C GLY A 141 -18.06 -18.68 -1.66
N GLU A 142 -16.83 -18.47 -2.06
CA GLU A 142 -15.78 -17.98 -1.15
C GLU A 142 -14.80 -17.03 -1.84
N ILE A 143 -14.19 -16.17 -1.06
CA ILE A 143 -13.02 -15.35 -1.44
C ILE A 143 -11.93 -15.53 -0.39
N ALA A 144 -10.72 -15.83 -0.85
CA ALA A 144 -9.54 -15.93 -0.01
C ALA A 144 -8.64 -14.69 -0.14
N HIS A 145 -7.68 -14.57 0.77
CA HIS A 145 -6.61 -13.57 0.76
C HIS A 145 -7.11 -12.12 0.85
N VAL A 146 -8.21 -11.89 1.56
CA VAL A 146 -8.71 -10.54 1.84
C VAL A 146 -7.80 -9.89 2.91
N ALA A 147 -7.01 -8.92 2.50
CA ALA A 147 -6.09 -8.22 3.41
C ALA A 147 -6.87 -7.54 4.54
N LEU A 148 -6.44 -7.79 5.79
CA LEU A 148 -7.08 -7.27 7.01
C LEU A 148 -8.60 -7.52 7.10
N GLY A 149 -9.10 -8.51 6.38
CA GLY A 149 -10.53 -8.73 6.21
C GLY A 149 -11.29 -8.96 7.52
N ALA A 150 -10.67 -9.51 8.57
CA ALA A 150 -11.32 -9.69 9.87
C ALA A 150 -11.50 -8.39 10.67
N ALA A 151 -10.85 -7.30 10.25
CA ALA A 151 -11.02 -5.99 10.85
C ALA A 151 -12.18 -5.19 10.23
N ALA A 152 -12.75 -5.63 9.10
CA ALA A 152 -13.76 -4.89 8.37
C ALA A 152 -15.16 -4.98 9.01
N ASP A 153 -15.94 -3.91 8.89
CA ASP A 153 -17.36 -3.87 9.23
C ASP A 153 -18.25 -4.32 8.07
N ALA A 154 -17.71 -4.21 6.84
CA ALA A 154 -18.35 -4.67 5.60
C ALA A 154 -17.29 -4.91 4.52
N TRP A 155 -17.68 -5.58 3.45
CA TRP A 155 -16.81 -5.82 2.29
C TRP A 155 -17.51 -5.44 0.99
N LEU A 156 -16.76 -4.79 0.09
CA LEU A 156 -17.13 -4.68 -1.31
C LEU A 156 -16.55 -5.91 -2.03
N VAL A 157 -17.44 -6.82 -2.43
CA VAL A 157 -17.11 -8.18 -2.91
C VAL A 157 -17.24 -8.25 -4.41
N ALA A 158 -16.20 -8.73 -5.11
CA ALA A 158 -16.31 -9.08 -6.52
C ALA A 158 -17.12 -10.39 -6.67
N CYS A 159 -18.14 -10.38 -7.53
CA CYS A 159 -18.98 -11.53 -7.82
C CYS A 159 -19.28 -11.64 -9.32
N ASP A 160 -19.96 -12.68 -9.75
CA ASP A 160 -20.32 -12.90 -11.15
C ASP A 160 -21.22 -11.79 -11.74
N ALA A 161 -22.03 -11.12 -10.90
CA ALA A 161 -22.87 -9.99 -11.29
C ALA A 161 -22.18 -8.61 -11.23
N GLY A 162 -20.90 -8.54 -10.84
CA GLY A 162 -20.15 -7.29 -10.65
C GLY A 162 -19.65 -7.11 -9.22
N LEU A 163 -20.04 -6.03 -8.57
CA LEU A 163 -19.66 -5.74 -7.17
C LEU A 163 -20.89 -5.83 -6.25
N ALA A 164 -20.72 -6.45 -5.09
CA ALA A 164 -21.79 -6.55 -4.10
C ALA A 164 -21.27 -6.14 -2.71
N LEU A 165 -22.06 -5.36 -1.98
CA LEU A 165 -21.76 -4.97 -0.61
C LEU A 165 -22.33 -6.01 0.36
N VAL A 166 -21.48 -6.53 1.25
CA VAL A 166 -21.81 -7.51 2.28
C VAL A 166 -21.53 -6.93 3.64
N GLN A 167 -22.50 -6.98 4.55
CA GLN A 167 -22.35 -6.49 5.94
C GLN A 167 -21.66 -7.54 6.82
N GLY A 168 -20.86 -7.11 7.79
CA GLY A 168 -20.07 -8.00 8.65
C GLY A 168 -20.92 -8.89 9.58
N ASN A 169 -22.15 -8.49 9.85
CA ASN A 169 -23.11 -9.23 10.64
C ASN A 169 -24.12 -10.03 9.80
N ALA A 170 -23.90 -10.15 8.49
CA ALA A 170 -24.84 -10.84 7.59
C ALA A 170 -24.94 -12.34 7.91
N GLU A 171 -26.17 -12.87 7.87
CA GLU A 171 -26.42 -14.30 8.04
C GLU A 171 -25.75 -15.09 6.92
N GLY A 172 -25.25 -16.29 7.22
CA GLY A 172 -24.58 -17.14 6.22
C GLY A 172 -23.15 -16.73 5.88
N LEU A 173 -22.63 -15.65 6.49
CA LEU A 173 -21.23 -15.27 6.38
C LEU A 173 -20.40 -16.02 7.41
N SER A 174 -19.31 -16.64 6.99
CA SER A 174 -18.28 -17.14 7.88
C SER A 174 -16.90 -16.63 7.47
N LEU A 175 -16.07 -16.31 8.46
CA LEU A 175 -14.75 -15.72 8.30
C LEU A 175 -13.70 -16.59 8.99
N HIS A 176 -12.61 -16.85 8.29
CA HIS A 176 -11.40 -17.45 8.83
C HIS A 176 -10.21 -16.54 8.53
N GLN A 177 -9.38 -16.25 9.54
CA GLN A 177 -8.19 -15.42 9.36
C GLN A 177 -6.90 -16.23 9.57
N GLU A 178 -5.89 -15.89 8.79
CA GLU A 178 -4.53 -16.43 8.87
C GLU A 178 -3.57 -15.28 9.09
N PRO A 179 -2.75 -15.31 10.16
CA PRO A 179 -1.84 -14.21 10.45
C PRO A 179 -0.73 -14.12 9.40
N THR A 180 -0.34 -12.90 9.05
CA THR A 180 0.83 -12.61 8.23
C THR A 180 2.04 -12.24 9.09
N GLN A 181 3.22 -12.36 8.52
CA GLN A 181 4.49 -12.19 9.26
C GLN A 181 4.77 -10.73 9.68
N ASP A 182 4.09 -9.75 9.09
CA ASP A 182 4.17 -8.35 9.47
C ASP A 182 3.25 -7.98 10.64
N GLY A 183 2.40 -8.91 11.08
CA GLY A 183 1.45 -8.73 12.17
C GLY A 183 0.04 -8.40 11.73
N GLY A 184 -0.20 -8.31 10.42
CA GLY A 184 -1.54 -8.29 9.83
C GLY A 184 -2.13 -9.69 9.69
N HIS A 185 -3.13 -9.81 8.83
CA HIS A 185 -3.74 -11.09 8.48
C HIS A 185 -4.34 -11.06 7.06
N LEU A 186 -4.57 -12.25 6.53
CA LEU A 186 -5.40 -12.50 5.36
C LEU A 186 -6.66 -13.22 5.83
N ALA A 187 -7.83 -12.77 5.39
CA ALA A 187 -9.08 -13.44 5.68
C ALA A 187 -9.57 -14.25 4.48
N ARG A 188 -10.26 -15.34 4.79
CA ARG A 188 -11.11 -16.09 3.87
C ARG A 188 -12.55 -15.84 4.26
N LEU A 189 -13.34 -15.32 3.32
CA LEU A 189 -14.77 -15.09 3.46
C LEU A 189 -15.51 -16.20 2.74
N ARG A 190 -16.43 -16.87 3.42
CA ARG A 190 -17.33 -17.86 2.83
C ARG A 190 -18.77 -17.39 2.98
N PHE A 191 -19.49 -17.45 1.88
CA PHE A 191 -20.87 -17.01 1.74
C PHE A 191 -21.78 -18.23 1.50
N ASP A 192 -22.76 -18.43 2.36
CA ASP A 192 -23.77 -19.49 2.21
C ASP A 192 -25.19 -18.90 2.24
N GLY A 193 -25.61 -18.34 1.10
CA GLY A 193 -26.85 -17.61 0.99
C GLY A 193 -26.80 -16.27 1.75
N THR A 194 -25.62 -15.65 1.81
CA THR A 194 -25.37 -14.40 2.54
C THR A 194 -26.05 -13.23 1.83
N PRO A 195 -26.91 -12.45 2.52
CA PRO A 195 -27.50 -11.24 1.96
C PRO A 195 -26.44 -10.25 1.45
N ALA A 196 -26.59 -9.79 0.21
CA ALA A 196 -25.67 -8.86 -0.42
C ALA A 196 -26.43 -7.87 -1.30
N ARG A 197 -25.98 -6.60 -1.30
CA ARG A 197 -26.53 -5.53 -2.14
C ARG A 197 -25.65 -5.32 -3.36
N LEU A 198 -26.17 -5.56 -4.56
CA LEU A 198 -25.46 -5.24 -5.80
C LEU A 198 -25.15 -3.73 -5.86
N VAL A 199 -23.96 -3.40 -6.30
CA VAL A 199 -23.47 -2.03 -6.42
C VAL A 199 -23.15 -1.74 -7.87
N GLU A 200 -23.77 -0.70 -8.42
CA GLU A 200 -23.38 -0.17 -9.72
C GLU A 200 -22.13 0.71 -9.53
N ALA A 201 -21.02 0.31 -10.10
CA ALA A 201 -19.76 1.02 -9.95
C ALA A 201 -18.97 1.05 -11.26
N ALA A 202 -18.15 2.08 -11.40
CA ALA A 202 -17.13 2.16 -12.43
C ALA A 202 -16.05 1.08 -12.22
N PRO A 203 -15.20 0.79 -13.22
CA PRO A 203 -14.04 -0.09 -13.03
C PRO A 203 -13.11 0.42 -11.92
N ALA A 204 -12.60 -0.49 -11.10
CA ALA A 204 -11.67 -0.15 -10.03
C ALA A 204 -10.33 0.37 -10.60
N ALA A 205 -9.77 1.41 -9.99
CA ALA A 205 -8.50 2.03 -10.38
C ALA A 205 -7.29 1.22 -9.87
N LEU A 206 -7.14 -0.02 -10.34
CA LEU A 206 -6.12 -0.96 -9.86
C LEU A 206 -4.70 -0.45 -10.08
N ASP A 207 -4.43 0.29 -11.16
CA ASP A 207 -3.11 0.87 -11.43
C ASP A 207 -2.72 1.91 -10.38
N GLU A 208 -3.66 2.69 -9.88
CA GLU A 208 -3.41 3.64 -8.78
C GLU A 208 -3.04 2.90 -7.49
N SER A 209 -3.72 1.81 -7.16
CA SER A 209 -3.41 1.02 -5.96
C SER A 209 -2.04 0.34 -6.04
N ALA A 210 -1.64 -0.16 -7.21
CA ALA A 210 -0.32 -0.74 -7.43
C ALA A 210 0.80 0.31 -7.32
N LEU A 211 0.55 1.50 -7.83
CA LEU A 211 1.48 2.62 -7.73
C LEU A 211 1.60 3.14 -6.29
N ALA A 212 0.47 3.24 -5.57
CA ALA A 212 0.42 3.56 -4.15
C ALA A 212 1.24 2.57 -3.30
N CYS A 213 1.07 1.27 -3.54
CA CYS A 213 1.87 0.22 -2.90
C CYS A 213 3.38 0.39 -3.22
N SER A 214 3.72 0.79 -4.45
CA SER A 214 5.11 1.02 -4.86
C SER A 214 5.71 2.23 -4.14
N ALA A 215 4.96 3.32 -3.99
CA ALA A 215 5.38 4.50 -3.23
C ALA A 215 5.59 4.17 -1.74
N TYR A 216 4.68 3.41 -1.14
CA TYR A 216 4.83 2.93 0.24
C TYR A 216 6.13 2.12 0.41
N LEU A 217 6.46 1.22 -0.53
CA LEU A 217 7.70 0.45 -0.50
C LEU A 217 8.95 1.33 -0.62
N VAL A 218 8.90 2.46 -1.35
CA VAL A 218 10.01 3.43 -1.40
C VAL A 218 10.26 4.04 -0.02
N GLY A 219 9.22 4.49 0.66
CA GLY A 219 9.34 5.02 2.02
C GLY A 219 9.85 4.00 3.04
N LEU A 220 9.36 2.77 2.95
CA LEU A 220 9.81 1.64 3.75
C LEU A 220 11.33 1.39 3.57
N MET A 221 11.81 1.43 2.33
CA MET A 221 13.25 1.27 2.03
C MET A 221 14.10 2.41 2.58
N ASP A 222 13.62 3.65 2.45
CA ASP A 222 14.34 4.82 2.99
C ASP A 222 14.54 4.71 4.50
N ALA A 223 13.48 4.39 5.23
CA ALA A 223 13.57 4.25 6.69
C ALA A 223 14.50 3.11 7.10
N ALA A 224 14.42 1.95 6.43
CA ALA A 224 15.33 0.84 6.69
C ALA A 224 16.79 1.21 6.37
N PHE A 225 17.03 1.97 5.30
CA PHE A 225 18.34 2.45 4.91
C PHE A 225 18.90 3.44 5.94
N GLU A 226 18.12 4.43 6.36
CA GLU A 226 18.53 5.44 7.34
C GLU A 226 18.87 4.80 8.69
N GLN A 227 18.02 3.91 9.20
CA GLN A 227 18.27 3.17 10.43
C GLN A 227 19.56 2.33 10.33
N THR A 228 19.83 1.74 9.17
CA THR A 228 21.05 0.96 8.92
C THR A 228 22.29 1.87 8.88
N ARG A 229 22.21 3.01 8.19
CA ARG A 229 23.29 4.00 8.13
C ARG A 229 23.66 4.49 9.53
N ASP A 230 22.67 4.82 10.34
CA ASP A 230 22.88 5.33 11.69
C ASP A 230 23.49 4.26 12.61
N TYR A 231 23.03 3.00 12.49
CA TYR A 231 23.64 1.88 13.20
C TYR A 231 25.12 1.68 12.82
N LEU A 232 25.44 1.71 11.52
CA LEU A 232 26.83 1.58 11.05
C LEU A 232 27.73 2.71 11.55
N GLY A 233 27.16 3.91 11.75
CA GLY A 233 27.87 5.09 12.27
C GLY A 233 28.20 5.02 13.77
N VAL A 234 27.48 4.20 14.54
CA VAL A 234 27.69 4.08 16.00
C VAL A 234 28.26 2.74 16.44
N ARG A 235 28.05 1.68 15.68
CA ARG A 235 28.54 0.35 16.02
C ARG A 235 30.04 0.24 15.84
N ARG A 236 30.76 -0.12 16.91
CA ARG A 236 32.23 -0.30 16.89
C ARG A 236 32.63 -1.78 16.88
N GLN A 237 33.53 -2.14 15.97
CA GLN A 237 34.22 -3.42 15.89
C GLN A 237 35.61 -3.19 15.26
N PHE A 238 36.58 -4.06 15.54
CA PHE A 238 37.94 -3.93 15.01
C PHE A 238 38.57 -2.56 15.26
N GLY A 239 38.28 -1.97 16.43
CA GLY A 239 38.85 -0.70 16.91
C GLY A 239 38.23 0.58 16.35
N ARG A 240 37.22 0.52 15.49
CA ARG A 240 36.57 1.70 14.88
C ARG A 240 35.08 1.47 14.59
N GLU A 241 34.34 2.53 14.20
CA GLU A 241 32.97 2.40 13.70
C GLU A 241 32.97 1.55 12.43
N ILE A 242 32.02 0.59 12.34
CA ILE A 242 31.97 -0.33 11.20
C ILE A 242 31.60 0.38 9.89
N GLY A 243 30.87 1.50 9.94
CA GLY A 243 30.60 2.35 8.79
C GLY A 243 31.82 2.99 8.14
N SER A 244 33.00 2.99 8.82
CA SER A 244 34.26 3.44 8.24
C SER A 244 34.91 2.43 7.29
N PHE A 245 34.41 1.18 7.20
CA PHE A 245 34.93 0.19 6.27
C PHE A 245 34.39 0.43 4.86
N GLN A 246 35.28 0.61 3.88
CA GLN A 246 34.94 0.92 2.51
C GLN A 246 33.98 -0.09 1.87
N SER A 247 34.14 -1.40 2.20
CA SER A 247 33.24 -2.46 1.71
C SER A 247 31.78 -2.26 2.15
N LEU A 248 31.53 -1.71 3.35
CA LEU A 248 30.19 -1.41 3.84
C LEU A 248 29.67 -0.11 3.23
N GLN A 249 30.54 0.89 3.04
CA GLN A 249 30.19 2.15 2.36
C GLN A 249 29.73 1.89 0.93
N HIS A 250 30.46 1.09 0.15
CA HIS A 250 30.07 0.74 -1.22
C HIS A 250 28.70 0.03 -1.25
N ARG A 251 28.49 -0.92 -0.32
CA ARG A 251 27.20 -1.61 -0.21
C ARG A 251 26.06 -0.64 0.10
N MET A 252 26.26 0.32 1.01
CA MET A 252 25.26 1.36 1.30
C MET A 252 24.96 2.23 0.09
N VAL A 253 25.99 2.60 -0.70
CA VAL A 253 25.79 3.35 -1.96
C VAL A 253 24.93 2.53 -2.95
N ASP A 254 25.24 1.24 -3.13
CA ASP A 254 24.46 0.37 -4.01
C ASP A 254 22.99 0.29 -3.58
N LEU A 255 22.72 0.19 -2.26
CA LEU A 255 21.36 0.19 -1.74
C LEU A 255 20.65 1.52 -1.99
N LYS A 256 21.32 2.67 -1.80
CA LYS A 256 20.74 3.98 -2.08
C LYS A 256 20.39 4.14 -3.55
N LEU A 257 21.23 3.66 -4.47
CA LEU A 257 20.93 3.65 -5.91
C LEU A 257 19.65 2.85 -6.21
N GLN A 258 19.44 1.70 -5.57
CA GLN A 258 18.21 0.93 -5.77
C GLN A 258 16.94 1.71 -5.33
N ILE A 259 17.03 2.42 -4.21
CA ILE A 259 15.93 3.24 -3.68
C ILE A 259 15.62 4.39 -4.66
N GLU A 260 16.65 5.13 -5.10
CA GLU A 260 16.46 6.27 -6.00
C GLU A 260 15.92 5.85 -7.38
N LEU A 261 16.36 4.72 -7.92
CA LEU A 261 15.80 4.17 -9.16
C LEU A 261 14.32 3.76 -8.99
N ALA A 262 13.95 3.21 -7.83
CA ALA A 262 12.56 2.90 -7.54
C ALA A 262 11.71 4.17 -7.40
N ARG A 263 12.23 5.20 -6.70
CA ARG A 263 11.57 6.49 -6.55
C ARG A 263 11.34 7.18 -7.89
N ALA A 264 12.36 7.20 -8.75
CA ALA A 264 12.28 7.84 -10.06
C ALA A 264 11.16 7.25 -10.92
N ILE A 265 11.06 5.91 -11.01
CA ILE A 265 10.01 5.27 -11.82
C ILE A 265 8.61 5.42 -11.19
N VAL A 266 8.49 5.45 -9.86
CA VAL A 266 7.23 5.76 -9.16
C VAL A 266 6.79 7.18 -9.49
N GLY A 267 7.69 8.15 -9.44
CA GLY A 267 7.42 9.55 -9.78
C GLY A 267 7.01 9.72 -11.24
N GLU A 268 7.69 9.06 -12.17
CA GLU A 268 7.35 9.07 -13.60
C GLU A 268 5.94 8.49 -13.85
N ALA A 269 5.63 7.35 -13.21
CA ALA A 269 4.32 6.72 -13.35
C ALA A 269 3.20 7.59 -12.76
N ALA A 270 3.45 8.26 -11.62
CA ALA A 270 2.49 9.18 -11.01
C ALA A 270 2.22 10.40 -11.91
N THR A 271 3.28 11.00 -12.46
CA THR A 271 3.16 12.12 -13.38
C THR A 271 2.40 11.72 -14.66
N ALA A 272 2.72 10.57 -15.25
CA ALA A 272 2.02 10.09 -16.44
C ALA A 272 0.51 9.85 -16.20
N LEU A 273 0.16 9.39 -15.01
CA LEU A 273 -1.23 9.18 -14.61
C LEU A 273 -1.96 10.52 -14.42
N ASP A 274 -1.34 11.48 -13.74
CA ASP A 274 -1.90 12.81 -13.48
C ASP A 274 -2.04 13.63 -14.77
N ASP A 275 -1.12 13.47 -15.73
CA ASP A 275 -1.15 14.14 -17.02
C ASP A 275 -2.11 13.48 -18.03
N GLY A 276 -2.80 12.40 -17.66
CA GLY A 276 -3.72 11.68 -18.53
C GLY A 276 -3.03 11.01 -19.73
N ALA A 277 -1.83 10.51 -19.54
CA ALA A 277 -1.09 9.80 -20.58
C ALA A 277 -1.86 8.57 -21.11
N PRO A 278 -1.56 8.07 -22.33
CA PRO A 278 -2.25 6.90 -22.89
C PRO A 278 -2.23 5.71 -21.92
N THR A 279 -3.37 5.04 -21.78
CA THR A 279 -3.58 3.93 -20.81
C THR A 279 -2.47 2.87 -20.89
N ALA A 280 -2.06 2.45 -22.08
CA ALA A 280 -1.00 1.46 -22.25
C ALA A 280 0.35 1.95 -21.71
N GLN A 281 0.67 3.25 -21.87
CA GLN A 281 1.87 3.86 -21.30
C GLN A 281 1.82 3.86 -19.77
N VAL A 282 0.71 4.31 -19.18
CA VAL A 282 0.50 4.30 -17.72
C VAL A 282 0.65 2.88 -17.18
N GLN A 283 0.01 1.90 -17.79
CA GLN A 283 0.07 0.49 -17.36
C GLN A 283 1.48 -0.09 -17.42
N ARG A 284 2.30 0.29 -18.42
CA ARG A 284 3.71 -0.12 -18.47
C ARG A 284 4.53 0.52 -17.36
N LEU A 285 4.39 1.83 -17.15
CA LEU A 285 5.10 2.55 -16.10
C LEU A 285 4.73 2.02 -14.71
N VAL A 286 3.45 1.81 -14.42
CA VAL A 286 2.97 1.22 -13.17
C VAL A 286 3.51 -0.19 -12.96
N SER A 287 3.49 -1.04 -14.00
CA SER A 287 4.05 -2.40 -13.89
C SER A 287 5.56 -2.36 -13.63
N THR A 288 6.29 -1.44 -14.26
CA THR A 288 7.72 -1.24 -14.01
C THR A 288 7.97 -0.75 -12.58
N ALA A 289 7.20 0.24 -12.12
CA ALA A 289 7.30 0.78 -10.76
C ALA A 289 7.06 -0.31 -9.70
N LYS A 290 6.01 -1.12 -9.86
CA LYS A 290 5.68 -2.19 -8.92
C LYS A 290 6.75 -3.27 -8.85
N VAL A 291 7.25 -3.75 -9.99
CA VAL A 291 8.33 -4.74 -10.02
C VAL A 291 9.59 -4.15 -9.42
N ARG A 292 9.98 -2.93 -9.81
CA ARG A 292 11.20 -2.29 -9.34
C ARG A 292 11.19 -2.02 -7.84
N ALA A 293 10.10 -1.43 -7.32
CA ALA A 293 9.96 -1.11 -5.91
C ALA A 293 9.96 -2.40 -5.05
N ALA A 294 9.24 -3.44 -5.46
CA ALA A 294 9.16 -4.68 -4.70
C ALA A 294 10.49 -5.45 -4.66
N GLU A 295 11.22 -5.56 -5.80
CA GLU A 295 12.54 -6.20 -5.83
C GLU A 295 13.58 -5.42 -5.02
N ALA A 296 13.58 -4.08 -5.16
CA ALA A 296 14.46 -3.21 -4.40
C ALA A 296 14.17 -3.30 -2.89
N ALA A 297 12.90 -3.32 -2.46
CA ALA A 297 12.52 -3.45 -1.06
C ALA A 297 13.01 -4.77 -0.46
N MET A 298 12.88 -5.89 -1.19
CA MET A 298 13.41 -7.18 -0.75
C MET A 298 14.95 -7.17 -0.65
N LEU A 299 15.64 -6.50 -1.56
CA LEU A 299 17.10 -6.38 -1.52
C LEU A 299 17.54 -5.51 -0.35
N VAL A 300 17.00 -4.29 -0.25
CA VAL A 300 17.38 -3.29 0.77
C VAL A 300 17.14 -3.83 2.17
N THR A 301 15.96 -4.38 2.45
CA THR A 301 15.62 -4.86 3.79
C THR A 301 16.42 -6.10 4.21
N ARG A 302 16.73 -7.03 3.29
CA ARG A 302 17.63 -8.16 3.56
C ARG A 302 19.06 -7.69 3.86
N GLN A 303 19.56 -6.74 3.07
CA GLN A 303 20.90 -6.20 3.28
C GLN A 303 20.96 -5.38 4.58
N ALA A 304 19.91 -4.65 4.93
CA ALA A 304 19.80 -3.94 6.19
C ALA A 304 19.95 -4.90 7.39
N ILE A 305 19.22 -6.02 7.40
CA ILE A 305 19.39 -7.07 8.44
C ILE A 305 20.83 -7.59 8.47
N GLN A 306 21.41 -7.91 7.30
CA GLN A 306 22.78 -8.41 7.21
C GLN A 306 23.79 -7.41 7.77
N LEU A 307 23.61 -6.11 7.53
CA LEU A 307 24.48 -5.04 7.99
C LEU A 307 24.36 -4.77 9.50
N HIS A 308 23.22 -5.08 10.11
CA HIS A 308 23.05 -5.07 11.58
C HIS A 308 23.73 -6.29 12.25
N GLY A 309 24.00 -7.37 11.50
CA GLY A 309 24.57 -8.59 12.06
C GLY A 309 23.61 -9.32 12.99
N GLY A 310 24.10 -9.91 14.07
CA GLY A 310 23.29 -10.76 14.96
C GLY A 310 22.05 -10.08 15.51
N ILE A 311 22.12 -8.80 15.88
CA ILE A 311 20.96 -8.06 16.42
C ILE A 311 19.84 -7.90 15.39
N GLY A 312 20.18 -7.84 14.09
CA GLY A 312 19.17 -7.72 13.01
C GLY A 312 18.25 -8.95 12.90
N TYR A 313 18.62 -10.09 13.46
CA TYR A 313 17.79 -11.30 13.53
C TYR A 313 16.94 -11.39 14.79
N THR A 314 17.21 -10.54 15.76
CA THR A 314 16.46 -10.51 17.02
C THR A 314 15.25 -9.59 16.93
N ASP A 315 14.28 -9.80 17.81
CA ASP A 315 13.12 -8.92 17.91
C ASP A 315 13.42 -7.63 18.72
N GLU A 316 14.67 -7.46 19.18
CA GLU A 316 15.14 -6.25 19.83
C GLU A 316 15.34 -5.09 18.85
N ALA A 317 15.73 -5.40 17.60
CA ALA A 317 15.93 -4.41 16.55
C ALA A 317 14.69 -4.29 15.64
N ASP A 318 14.30 -3.06 15.31
CA ASP A 318 13.15 -2.80 14.44
C ASP A 318 13.39 -3.15 12.98
N ILE A 319 14.66 -3.33 12.59
CA ILE A 319 15.03 -3.55 11.19
C ILE A 319 14.33 -4.77 10.56
N GLY A 320 14.02 -5.80 11.37
CA GLY A 320 13.28 -6.99 10.94
C GLY A 320 11.84 -6.72 10.53
N LEU A 321 11.21 -5.66 11.06
CA LEU A 321 9.82 -5.28 10.73
C LEU A 321 9.70 -4.84 9.27
N PHE A 322 10.68 -4.12 8.76
CA PHE A 322 10.72 -3.66 7.35
C PHE A 322 10.73 -4.83 6.37
N LEU A 323 11.55 -5.86 6.62
CA LEU A 323 11.57 -7.06 5.77
C LEU A 323 10.22 -7.77 5.81
N ARG A 324 9.62 -7.95 6.98
CA ARG A 324 8.33 -8.63 7.14
C ARG A 324 7.23 -7.92 6.36
N ARG A 325 7.16 -6.58 6.44
CA ARG A 325 6.20 -5.78 5.69
C ARG A 325 6.46 -5.84 4.18
N ALA A 326 7.72 -5.74 3.74
CA ALA A 326 8.08 -5.87 2.33
C ALA A 326 7.66 -7.22 1.75
N MET A 327 7.83 -8.32 2.49
CA MET A 327 7.42 -9.67 2.06
C MET A 327 5.91 -9.80 1.87
N VAL A 328 5.09 -9.15 2.68
CA VAL A 328 3.64 -9.12 2.51
C VAL A 328 3.26 -8.29 1.29
N LEU A 329 3.83 -7.09 1.16
CA LEU A 329 3.50 -6.16 0.06
C LEU A 329 4.06 -6.60 -1.30
N LEU A 330 5.03 -7.51 -1.33
CA LEU A 330 5.62 -8.05 -2.57
C LEU A 330 4.55 -8.55 -3.55
N ASN A 331 3.53 -9.25 -3.04
CA ASN A 331 2.46 -9.83 -3.83
C ASN A 331 1.13 -9.06 -3.73
N SER A 332 1.06 -8.00 -2.92
CA SER A 332 -0.12 -7.14 -2.84
C SER A 332 -0.25 -6.31 -4.12
N GLN A 333 -1.47 -6.01 -4.54
CA GLN A 333 -1.76 -5.20 -5.73
C GLN A 333 -1.13 -5.77 -7.02
N GLY A 334 -1.23 -7.08 -7.20
CA GLY A 334 -0.66 -7.85 -8.30
C GLY A 334 0.75 -8.41 -8.01
N SER A 335 0.95 -9.68 -8.38
CA SER A 335 2.26 -10.33 -8.21
C SER A 335 3.32 -9.77 -9.17
N LEU A 336 4.59 -9.98 -8.87
CA LEU A 336 5.69 -9.63 -9.77
C LEU A 336 5.58 -10.34 -11.13
N ALA A 337 5.10 -11.59 -11.12
CA ALA A 337 4.90 -12.37 -12.33
C ALA A 337 3.81 -11.74 -13.21
N PHE A 338 2.69 -11.32 -12.61
CA PHE A 338 1.63 -10.61 -13.30
C PHE A 338 2.14 -9.32 -13.94
N HIS A 339 2.80 -8.44 -13.20
CA HIS A 339 3.25 -7.14 -13.71
C HIS A 339 4.30 -7.30 -14.82
N ARG A 340 5.20 -8.29 -14.72
CA ARG A 340 6.15 -8.60 -15.80
C ARG A 340 5.44 -9.11 -17.06
N ALA A 341 4.48 -10.03 -16.91
CA ALA A 341 3.73 -10.54 -18.05
C ALA A 341 2.90 -9.42 -18.73
N ARG A 342 2.25 -8.55 -17.92
CA ARG A 342 1.50 -7.40 -18.44
C ARG A 342 2.41 -6.43 -19.21
N TYR A 343 3.57 -6.12 -18.68
CA TYR A 343 4.54 -5.25 -19.38
C TYR A 343 4.93 -5.81 -20.74
N ILE A 344 5.27 -7.10 -20.82
CA ILE A 344 5.64 -7.78 -22.08
C ILE A 344 4.46 -7.76 -23.06
N ALA A 345 3.25 -8.06 -22.62
CA ALA A 345 2.07 -8.05 -23.48
C ALA A 345 1.80 -6.67 -24.09
N LEU A 346 1.95 -5.60 -23.29
CA LEU A 346 1.77 -4.22 -23.75
C LEU A 346 2.85 -3.80 -24.74
N LEU A 347 4.09 -4.24 -24.59
CA LEU A 347 5.16 -3.98 -25.58
C LEU A 347 4.85 -4.65 -26.92
N HIS A 348 4.39 -5.88 -26.91
CA HIS A 348 4.05 -6.60 -28.15
C HIS A 348 2.87 -5.95 -28.88
N ALA A 349 1.90 -5.41 -28.17
CA ALA A 349 0.75 -4.72 -28.77
C ALA A 349 1.11 -3.39 -29.45
N GLU A 350 2.23 -2.75 -29.08
CA GLU A 350 2.71 -1.53 -29.76
C GLU A 350 3.49 -1.82 -31.05
N VAL A 351 4.06 -3.00 -31.17
CA VAL A 351 4.89 -3.39 -32.32
C VAL A 351 4.06 -4.08 -33.41
N ALA A 352 2.85 -4.52 -33.09
CA ALA A 352 1.91 -5.18 -34.01
C ALA A 352 0.98 -4.18 -34.71
#